data_54b835da509a9eced9e16ea4e607d798
#
_entry.id   54b835da509a9eced9e16ea4e607d798
#
_cell.length_a   1.000
_cell.length_b   1.000
_cell.length_c   1.000
_cell.angle_alpha   90.00
_cell.angle_beta   90.00
_cell.angle_gamma   90.00
#
_symmetry.space_group_name_H-M   'P 1'
#
loop_
_entity.id
_entity.type
_entity.pdbx_description
1 polymer ?
#
loop_
_entity_poly.entity_id
_entity_poly.type
_entity_poly.pdbx_seq_one_letter_code
_entity_poly.pdbx_strand_id
1 'polypeptide(L)'
;MAFQSIWYFTDLPQDTINTLEKELCKYDSKLEESRLHGDVLDKGKRKSTNGWISSDSWIAGFLWHYVQKANRNNFLYDLTHIDGESLQYTRYGVGEYYGWHTDHSLATYY
;
A
#
# COMPACT_ATOMS: atom_id res chain seq x y z
N MET A 1 1.73 -19.13 -24.45
CA MET A 1 0.67 -18.46 -23.67
C MET A 1 1.16 -18.26 -22.25
N ALA A 2 1.06 -17.06 -21.74
CA ALA A 2 1.44 -16.76 -20.37
C ALA A 2 0.26 -17.03 -19.43
N PHE A 3 0.55 -17.61 -18.28
CA PHE A 3 -0.45 -17.77 -17.23
C PHE A 3 -0.43 -16.53 -16.31
N GLN A 4 -1.60 -16.06 -15.95
CA GLN A 4 -1.74 -15.04 -14.92
C GLN A 4 -1.96 -15.71 -13.58
N SER A 5 -1.17 -15.29 -12.59
CA SER A 5 -1.40 -15.67 -11.20
C SER A 5 -2.25 -14.63 -10.51
N ILE A 6 -2.94 -15.03 -9.45
CA ILE A 6 -3.69 -14.07 -8.63
C ILE A 6 -2.78 -13.22 -7.76
N TRP A 7 -1.50 -13.55 -7.70
CA TRP A 7 -0.49 -12.81 -6.96
C TRP A 7 0.84 -12.87 -7.71
N TYR A 8 1.71 -11.95 -7.35
CA TYR A 8 3.05 -11.85 -7.92
C TYR A 8 3.97 -11.31 -6.84
N PHE A 9 5.19 -11.83 -6.78
CA PHE A 9 6.17 -11.30 -5.85
C PHE A 9 7.54 -11.17 -6.52
N THR A 10 8.38 -10.35 -5.92
CA THR A 10 9.76 -10.20 -6.30
C THR A 10 10.60 -9.99 -5.05
N ASP A 11 11.86 -10.40 -5.11
CA ASP A 11 12.80 -10.16 -4.02
C ASP A 11 13.56 -8.85 -4.25
N LEU A 12 13.83 -8.16 -3.16
CA LEU A 12 14.68 -6.99 -3.15
C LEU A 12 15.98 -7.29 -2.44
N PRO A 13 17.11 -6.72 -2.92
CA PRO A 13 18.36 -6.83 -2.17
C PRO A 13 18.20 -6.26 -0.75
N GLN A 14 18.92 -6.84 0.20
CA GLN A 14 18.79 -6.45 1.60
C GLN A 14 19.15 -4.98 1.84
N ASP A 15 20.16 -4.47 1.15
CA ASP A 15 20.52 -3.06 1.28
C ASP A 15 19.45 -2.12 0.73
N THR A 16 18.72 -2.53 -0.29
CA THR A 16 17.55 -1.79 -0.80
C THR A 16 16.45 -1.75 0.26
N ILE A 17 16.17 -2.89 0.87
CA ILE A 17 15.19 -2.98 1.96
C ILE A 17 15.59 -2.06 3.11
N ASN A 18 16.86 -2.08 3.51
CA ASN A 18 17.36 -1.25 4.59
C ASN A 18 17.19 0.24 4.29
N THR A 19 17.42 0.63 3.04
CA THR A 19 17.25 2.02 2.61
C THR A 19 15.77 2.44 2.67
N LEU A 20 14.87 1.56 2.24
CA LEU A 20 13.43 1.80 2.33
C LEU A 20 12.98 1.95 3.78
N GLU A 21 13.39 1.03 4.64
CA GLU A 21 13.03 1.08 6.06
C GLU A 21 13.50 2.37 6.71
N LYS A 22 14.71 2.79 6.41
CA LYS A 22 15.27 4.02 6.95
C LYS A 22 14.46 5.25 6.52
N GLU A 23 14.01 5.28 5.29
CA GLU A 23 13.16 6.36 4.79
C GLU A 23 11.77 6.31 5.43
N LEU A 24 11.18 5.11 5.51
CA LEU A 24 9.85 4.93 6.08
C LEU A 24 9.81 5.30 7.56
N CYS A 25 10.85 5.02 8.31
CA CYS A 25 10.92 5.38 9.74
C CYS A 25 10.80 6.88 9.99
N LYS A 26 11.11 7.72 9.02
CA LYS A 26 10.92 9.16 9.12
C LYS A 26 9.45 9.55 9.28
N TYR A 27 8.55 8.70 8.86
CA TYR A 27 7.10 8.95 8.94
C TYR A 27 6.49 8.44 10.24
N ASP A 28 7.22 7.70 11.07
CA ASP A 28 6.69 7.08 12.29
C ASP A 28 6.06 8.11 13.24
N SER A 29 6.66 9.28 13.37
CA SER A 29 6.15 10.34 14.25
C SER A 29 4.89 11.01 13.72
N LYS A 30 4.51 10.73 12.47
CA LYS A 30 3.35 11.34 11.81
C LYS A 30 2.19 10.35 11.67
N LEU A 31 2.33 9.14 12.23
CA LEU A 31 1.28 8.13 12.12
C LEU A 31 0.11 8.46 13.03
N GLU A 32 -1.08 8.23 12.52
CA GLU A 32 -2.34 8.40 13.23
C GLU A 32 -3.14 7.10 13.20
N GLU A 33 -4.13 6.96 14.06
CA GLU A 33 -5.02 5.80 14.04
C GLU A 33 -5.67 5.65 12.67
N SER A 34 -5.66 4.41 12.17
CA SER A 34 -6.23 4.10 10.86
C SER A 34 -7.75 4.20 10.88
N ARG A 35 -8.31 4.71 9.79
CA ARG A 35 -9.73 4.88 9.60
C ARG A 35 -10.24 3.98 8.50
N LEU A 36 -11.52 3.67 8.54
CA LEU A 36 -12.19 2.95 7.48
C LEU A 36 -12.55 3.92 6.33
N HIS A 37 -13.06 3.37 5.26
CA HIS A 37 -13.57 4.16 4.15
C HIS A 37 -14.59 5.19 4.67
N GLY A 38 -14.51 6.42 4.19
CA GLY A 38 -15.36 7.50 4.65
C GLY A 38 -14.90 8.17 5.93
N ASP A 39 -13.63 8.00 6.29
CA ASP A 39 -13.01 8.62 7.45
C ASP A 39 -13.60 8.16 8.78
N VAL A 40 -14.04 6.90 8.84
CA VAL A 40 -14.63 6.30 10.01
C VAL A 40 -13.56 5.62 10.86
N LEU A 41 -13.55 5.91 12.15
CA LEU A 41 -12.70 5.25 13.13
C LEU A 41 -13.48 4.11 13.79
N ASP A 42 -13.07 2.86 13.52
CA ASP A 42 -13.71 1.66 14.09
C ASP A 42 -12.63 0.67 14.54
N LYS A 43 -12.32 0.70 15.83
CA LYS A 43 -11.28 -0.17 16.42
C LYS A 43 -11.71 -1.63 16.52
N GLY A 44 -12.99 -1.93 16.38
CA GLY A 44 -13.49 -3.30 16.34
C GLY A 44 -13.14 -4.00 15.03
N LYS A 45 -13.05 -3.24 13.94
CA LYS A 45 -12.77 -3.78 12.60
C LYS A 45 -11.32 -3.58 12.19
N ARG A 46 -10.74 -2.44 12.53
CA ARG A 46 -9.35 -2.13 12.20
C ARG A 46 -8.66 -1.45 13.37
N LYS A 47 -7.52 -1.97 13.74
CA LYS A 47 -6.65 -1.36 14.73
C LYS A 47 -5.23 -1.34 14.18
N SER A 48 -4.78 -0.17 13.78
CA SER A 48 -3.45 0.05 13.23
C SER A 48 -3.18 1.55 13.21
N THR A 49 -1.98 1.93 12.83
CA THR A 49 -1.64 3.34 12.60
C THR A 49 -1.16 3.51 11.17
N ASN A 50 -1.48 4.64 10.57
CA ASN A 50 -1.00 4.94 9.24
C ASN A 50 -0.66 6.41 9.06
N GLY A 51 0.06 6.68 8.00
CA GLY A 51 0.38 8.01 7.52
C GLY A 51 0.43 8.00 6.01
N TRP A 52 0.54 9.17 5.42
CA TRP A 52 0.51 9.32 3.98
C TRP A 52 1.85 9.82 3.48
N ILE A 53 2.39 9.15 2.47
CA ILE A 53 3.64 9.49 1.81
C ILE A 53 3.29 10.15 0.49
N SER A 54 3.79 11.36 0.28
CA SER A 54 3.52 12.12 -0.94
C SER A 54 3.89 11.32 -2.19
N SER A 55 3.10 11.46 -3.23
CA SER A 55 3.40 10.89 -4.55
C SER A 55 4.66 11.49 -5.17
N ASP A 56 5.15 12.61 -4.63
CA ASP A 56 6.41 13.22 -5.04
C ASP A 56 7.63 12.60 -4.36
N SER A 57 7.42 11.74 -3.36
CA SER A 57 8.52 11.03 -2.71
C SER A 57 9.16 10.03 -3.68
N TRP A 58 10.47 9.84 -3.56
CA TRP A 58 11.16 8.83 -4.36
C TRP A 58 10.61 7.41 -4.13
N ILE A 59 10.03 7.16 -2.95
CA ILE A 59 9.41 5.87 -2.63
C ILE A 59 8.26 5.58 -3.61
N ALA A 60 7.48 6.59 -3.95
CA ALA A 60 6.36 6.42 -4.88
C ALA A 60 6.83 5.93 -6.24
N GLY A 61 7.87 6.55 -6.81
CA GLY A 61 8.44 6.11 -8.08
C GLY A 61 9.06 4.72 -8.00
N PHE A 62 9.74 4.44 -6.89
CA PHE A 62 10.31 3.12 -6.66
C PHE A 62 9.24 2.03 -6.65
N LEU A 63 8.17 2.23 -5.88
CA LEU A 63 7.07 1.27 -5.81
C LEU A 63 6.32 1.16 -7.13
N TRP A 64 6.13 2.29 -7.80
CA TRP A 64 5.50 2.29 -9.13
C TRP A 64 6.26 1.44 -10.13
N HIS A 65 7.58 1.47 -10.07
CA HIS A 65 8.41 0.60 -10.91
C HIS A 65 8.04 -0.87 -10.71
N TYR A 66 7.89 -1.32 -9.47
CA TYR A 66 7.55 -2.72 -9.18
C TYR A 66 6.11 -3.06 -9.50
N VAL A 67 5.18 -2.12 -9.32
CA VAL A 67 3.80 -2.29 -9.78
C VAL A 67 3.77 -2.50 -11.29
N GLN A 68 4.49 -1.68 -12.05
CA GLN A 68 4.57 -1.81 -13.50
C GLN A 68 5.23 -3.13 -13.92
N LYS A 69 6.27 -3.54 -13.22
CA LYS A 69 6.94 -4.80 -13.48
C LYS A 69 6.01 -5.99 -13.28
N ALA A 70 5.29 -6.02 -12.15
CA ALA A 70 4.32 -7.07 -11.87
C ALA A 70 3.20 -7.08 -12.91
N ASN A 71 2.75 -5.90 -13.31
CA ASN A 71 1.69 -5.80 -14.30
C ASN A 71 2.12 -6.31 -15.66
N ARG A 72 3.29 -5.92 -16.14
CA ARG A 72 3.81 -6.39 -17.43
C ARG A 72 4.08 -7.88 -17.44
N ASN A 73 4.51 -8.43 -16.31
CA ASN A 73 4.92 -9.83 -16.24
C ASN A 73 3.76 -10.77 -15.90
N ASN A 74 2.68 -10.26 -15.33
CA ASN A 74 1.61 -11.14 -14.85
C ASN A 74 0.21 -10.61 -15.10
N PHE A 75 -0.14 -9.42 -14.57
CA PHE A 75 -1.54 -9.00 -14.48
C PHE A 75 -2.10 -8.42 -15.77
N LEU A 76 -1.29 -7.72 -16.54
CA LEU A 76 -1.62 -7.18 -17.86
C LEU A 76 -2.82 -6.23 -17.86
N TYR A 77 -2.96 -5.42 -16.79
CA TYR A 77 -3.95 -4.36 -16.74
C TYR A 77 -3.48 -3.14 -17.54
N ASP A 78 -4.42 -2.32 -17.94
CA ASP A 78 -4.13 -1.04 -18.57
C ASP A 78 -3.86 0.00 -17.49
N LEU A 79 -2.62 0.07 -17.02
CA LEU A 79 -2.17 0.98 -15.98
C LEU A 79 -1.28 2.06 -16.57
N THR A 80 -1.66 3.31 -16.40
CA THR A 80 -0.91 4.45 -16.93
C THR A 80 -0.22 5.27 -15.84
N HIS A 81 -0.81 5.34 -14.65
CA HIS A 81 -0.28 6.15 -13.55
C HIS A 81 -0.88 5.71 -12.22
N ILE A 82 -0.25 6.11 -11.14
CA ILE A 82 -0.86 6.04 -9.81
C ILE A 82 -1.78 7.25 -9.71
N ASP A 83 -3.06 6.96 -9.52
CA ASP A 83 -4.07 8.00 -9.57
C ASP A 83 -4.11 8.80 -8.27
N GLY A 84 -3.77 10.07 -8.40
CA GLY A 84 -4.10 11.19 -7.51
C GLY A 84 -3.77 11.11 -6.04
N GLU A 85 -3.47 9.97 -5.50
CA GLU A 85 -3.38 9.82 -4.07
C GLU A 85 -1.97 9.54 -3.58
N SER A 86 -1.75 9.90 -2.31
CA SER A 86 -0.54 9.56 -1.60
C SER A 86 -0.51 8.08 -1.26
N LEU A 87 0.67 7.55 -1.09
CA LEU A 87 0.85 6.18 -0.61
C LEU A 87 0.49 6.09 0.87
N GLN A 88 -0.24 5.07 1.25
CA GLN A 88 -0.51 4.82 2.65
C GLN A 88 0.60 3.95 3.25
N TYR A 89 1.25 4.47 4.27
CA TYR A 89 2.18 3.72 5.09
C TYR A 89 1.47 3.30 6.37
N THR A 90 1.27 2.00 6.56
CA THR A 90 0.53 1.45 7.69
C THR A 90 1.46 0.61 8.57
N ARG A 91 1.33 0.77 9.87
CA ARG A 91 2.01 -0.06 10.85
C ARG A 91 1.00 -0.83 11.69
N TYR A 92 1.32 -2.09 11.92
CA TYR A 92 0.56 -2.95 12.82
C TYR A 92 1.49 -3.38 13.95
N GLY A 93 1.20 -2.91 15.15
CA GLY A 93 1.89 -3.37 16.35
C GLY A 93 1.32 -4.70 16.83
N VAL A 94 1.90 -5.22 17.90
CA VAL A 94 1.42 -6.46 18.51
C VAL A 94 -0.04 -6.29 18.92
N GLY A 95 -0.88 -7.23 18.52
CA GLY A 95 -2.32 -7.20 18.81
C GLY A 95 -3.13 -6.29 17.92
N GLU A 96 -2.50 -5.59 16.98
CA GLU A 96 -3.22 -4.75 16.01
C GLU A 96 -3.61 -5.56 14.78
N TYR A 97 -4.65 -5.12 14.09
CA TYR A 97 -5.23 -5.92 13.01
C TYR A 97 -6.13 -5.07 12.11
N TYR A 98 -6.44 -5.68 10.96
CA TYR A 98 -7.52 -5.24 10.08
C TYR A 98 -8.36 -6.48 9.77
N GLY A 99 -9.64 -6.45 10.13
CA GLY A 99 -10.54 -7.58 9.86
C GLY A 99 -10.75 -7.82 8.36
N TRP A 100 -11.32 -8.96 8.03
CA TRP A 100 -11.65 -9.27 6.64
C TRP A 100 -12.53 -8.17 6.05
N HIS A 101 -12.17 -7.71 4.86
CA HIS A 101 -12.84 -6.60 4.20
C HIS A 101 -12.59 -6.65 2.70
N THR A 102 -13.36 -5.86 1.96
CA THR A 102 -13.07 -5.54 0.57
C THR A 102 -12.55 -4.11 0.49
N ASP A 103 -11.70 -3.84 -0.48
CA ASP A 103 -11.16 -2.49 -0.66
C ASP A 103 -12.17 -1.54 -1.30
N HIS A 104 -13.27 -2.06 -1.79
CA HIS A 104 -14.34 -1.27 -2.40
C HIS A 104 -15.49 -1.08 -1.44
N SER A 105 -16.02 0.13 -1.38
CA SER A 105 -17.31 0.40 -0.77
C SER A 105 -18.43 0.01 -1.74
N LEU A 106 -19.55 -0.49 -1.23
CA LEU A 106 -20.72 -0.76 -2.06
C LEU A 106 -21.22 0.51 -2.77
N ALA A 107 -20.98 1.67 -2.19
CA ALA A 107 -21.37 2.95 -2.80
C ALA A 107 -20.57 3.28 -4.07
N THR A 108 -19.47 2.59 -4.34
CA THR A 108 -18.64 2.82 -5.51
C THR A 108 -18.94 1.85 -6.66
N TYR A 109 -19.88 0.96 -6.49
CA TYR A 109 -20.31 0.03 -7.55
C TYR A 109 -21.48 0.63 -8.32
N TYR A 110 -21.24 0.89 -9.58
CA TYR A 110 -22.27 1.38 -10.47
C TYR A 110 -22.16 0.73 -11.83
#